data_0cfc1f0fe168636aea85638a9ef57a2b
#
_entry.id   0cfc1f0fe168636aea85638a9ef57a2b
#
_cell.length_a   1.000
_cell.length_b   1.000
_cell.length_c   1.000
_cell.angle_alpha   90.00
_cell.angle_beta   90.00
_cell.angle_gamma   90.00
#
_symmetry.space_group_name_H-M   'P 1'
#
loop_
_entity.id
_entity.type
_entity.pdbx_description
1 polymer ?
#
loop_
_entity_poly.entity_id
_entity_poly.type
_entity_poly.pdbx_seq_one_letter_code
_entity_poly.pdbx_strand_id
1 'polypeptide(L)'
;MQYVDQNSISVFKTRKGKHFNIVIGNIKMRMGVCRFAHFKTYLSSIHRNIDFKSDKIELTLVKNNLVIELKIDDFLRLFHEVSSIISNQDYLKN
;
A
#
# COMPACT_ATOMS: atom_id res chain seq x y z
N MET A 1 11.22 13.54 -3.62
CA MET A 1 9.89 12.97 -3.83
C MET A 1 9.76 12.42 -5.24
N GLN A 2 9.17 11.26 -5.35
CA GLN A 2 8.94 10.69 -6.66
C GLN A 2 7.46 10.74 -7.00
N TYR A 3 7.18 11.09 -8.22
CA TYR A 3 5.81 11.08 -8.71
C TYR A 3 5.55 9.73 -9.38
N VAL A 4 4.55 9.03 -8.92
CA VAL A 4 4.17 7.75 -9.52
C VAL A 4 3.13 8.03 -10.59
N ASP A 5 3.55 7.88 -11.84
CA ASP A 5 2.66 8.10 -12.94
C ASP A 5 2.10 6.79 -13.35
N GLN A 6 1.03 6.37 -12.87
CA GLN A 6 0.52 5.32 -13.45
C GLN A 6 -0.09 4.39 -12.67
N ASN A 7 -0.63 3.60 -13.13
CA ASN A 7 -1.57 2.65 -12.72
C ASN A 7 -1.02 1.30 -12.33
N SER A 8 0.29 1.20 -12.24
CA SER A 8 0.93 -0.07 -11.93
C SER A 8 0.97 -0.29 -10.44
N ILE A 9 -0.16 -0.67 -9.89
CA ILE A 9 -0.24 -0.97 -8.46
C ILE A 9 -0.61 -2.43 -8.31
N SER A 10 0.26 -3.17 -7.63
CA SER A 10 0.04 -4.59 -7.37
C SER A 10 0.48 -4.92 -5.97
N VAL A 11 -0.27 -5.76 -5.31
CA VAL A 11 0.08 -6.24 -3.98
C VAL A 11 -0.14 -7.74 -4.00
N PHE A 12 0.88 -8.51 -3.69
CA PHE A 12 0.73 -9.95 -3.70
C PHE A 12 1.62 -10.60 -2.65
N LYS A 13 1.18 -11.76 -2.21
CA LYS A 13 1.86 -12.52 -1.21
C LYS A 13 2.88 -13.42 -1.90
N THR A 14 4.04 -13.62 -1.29
CA THR A 14 5.02 -14.52 -1.86
C THR A 14 4.49 -15.95 -1.78
N ARG A 15 5.10 -16.83 -2.57
CA ARG A 15 4.67 -18.20 -2.66
C ARG A 15 4.63 -18.90 -1.31
N LYS A 16 5.56 -18.59 -0.44
CA LYS A 16 5.61 -19.21 0.88
C LYS A 16 4.76 -18.50 1.93
N GLY A 17 4.13 -17.41 1.53
CA GLY A 17 3.25 -16.69 2.45
C GLY A 17 3.92 -15.93 3.56
N LYS A 18 5.23 -15.75 3.49
CA LYS A 18 5.98 -15.08 4.54
C LYS A 18 6.25 -13.62 4.29
N HIS A 19 6.08 -13.19 3.05
CA HIS A 19 6.35 -11.83 2.67
C HIS A 19 5.28 -11.32 1.73
N PHE A 20 5.19 -10.02 1.66
CA PHE A 20 4.25 -9.35 0.76
C PHE A 20 5.05 -8.42 -0.13
N ASN A 21 4.75 -8.45 -1.41
CA ASN A 21 5.39 -7.57 -2.38
C ASN A 21 4.41 -6.49 -2.79
N ILE A 22 4.85 -5.26 -2.73
CA ILE A 22 4.02 -4.12 -3.10
C ILE A 22 4.73 -3.41 -4.25
N VAL A 23 4.03 -3.23 -5.35
CA VAL A 23 4.57 -2.55 -6.51
C VAL A 23 3.74 -1.31 -6.75
N ILE A 24 4.39 -0.17 -6.77
CA ILE A 24 3.74 1.11 -7.06
C ILE A 24 4.59 1.79 -8.12
N GLY A 25 4.13 1.67 -9.38
CA GLY A 25 4.92 2.19 -10.49
C GLY A 25 6.25 1.49 -10.57
N ASN A 26 7.34 2.24 -10.42
CA ASN A 26 8.68 1.69 -10.46
C ASN A 26 9.19 1.25 -9.09
N ILE A 27 8.40 1.45 -8.08
CA ILE A 27 8.82 1.18 -6.71
C ILE A 27 8.35 -0.19 -6.30
N LYS A 28 9.28 -1.01 -5.85
CA LYS A 28 8.98 -2.36 -5.38
C LYS A 28 9.42 -2.48 -3.93
N MET A 29 8.52 -2.99 -3.10
CA MET A 29 8.83 -3.17 -1.69
C MET A 29 8.46 -4.56 -1.27
N ARG A 30 9.22 -5.10 -0.33
CA ARG A 30 8.94 -6.40 0.24
C ARG A 30 8.83 -6.23 1.74
N MET A 31 7.77 -6.76 2.32
CA MET A 31 7.52 -6.62 3.75
C MET A 31 7.17 -7.96 4.36
N GLY A 32 7.64 -8.18 5.58
CA GLY A 32 7.17 -9.32 6.36
C GLY A 32 5.77 -9.06 6.88
N VAL A 33 5.21 -10.03 7.56
CA VAL A 33 3.83 -9.96 8.03
C VAL A 33 3.59 -8.78 8.96
N CYS A 34 4.46 -8.60 9.95
CA CYS A 34 4.27 -7.51 10.91
C CYS A 34 4.35 -6.14 10.25
N ARG A 35 5.31 -5.99 9.36
CA ARG A 35 5.48 -4.73 8.68
C ARG A 35 4.32 -4.43 7.75
N PHE A 36 3.82 -5.46 7.10
CA PHE A 36 2.68 -5.30 6.22
C PHE A 36 1.44 -4.87 7.00
N ALA A 37 1.24 -5.42 8.19
CA ALA A 37 0.14 -5.02 9.05
C ALA A 37 0.25 -3.54 9.43
N HIS A 38 1.46 -3.09 9.76
CA HIS A 38 1.69 -1.69 10.07
C HIS A 38 1.44 -0.81 8.86
N PHE A 39 1.82 -1.28 7.69
CA PHE A 39 1.59 -0.55 6.46
C PHE A 39 0.09 -0.38 6.22
N LYS A 40 -0.68 -1.44 6.45
CA LYS A 40 -2.12 -1.35 6.30
C LYS A 40 -2.72 -0.35 7.28
N THR A 41 -2.24 -0.35 8.52
CA THR A 41 -2.71 0.61 9.52
C THR A 41 -2.39 2.04 9.09
N TYR A 42 -1.20 2.25 8.54
CA TYR A 42 -0.79 3.54 8.05
C TYR A 42 -1.72 4.01 6.92
N LEU A 43 -1.99 3.14 5.96
CA LEU A 43 -2.89 3.48 4.86
C LEU A 43 -4.31 3.76 5.37
N SER A 44 -4.77 3.00 6.35
CA SER A 44 -6.09 3.22 6.94
C SER A 44 -6.20 4.59 7.59
N SER A 45 -5.13 5.01 8.26
CA SER A 45 -5.09 6.31 8.88
C SER A 45 -5.23 7.42 7.84
N ILE A 46 -4.51 7.30 6.75
CA ILE A 46 -4.60 8.27 5.67
C ILE A 46 -5.99 8.25 5.06
N HIS A 47 -6.53 7.07 4.85
CA HIS A 47 -7.84 6.91 4.24
C HIS A 47 -8.94 7.63 5.05
N ARG A 48 -8.85 7.56 6.37
CA ARG A 48 -9.85 8.22 7.20
C ARG A 48 -9.78 9.73 7.14
N ASN A 49 -8.64 10.26 6.73
CA ASN A 49 -8.41 11.71 6.72
C ASN A 49 -8.21 12.28 5.32
N ILE A 50 -8.69 11.57 4.30
CA ILE A 50 -8.53 12.05 2.94
C ILE A 50 -9.26 13.37 2.73
N ASP A 51 -8.54 14.31 2.13
CA ASP A 51 -9.13 15.57 1.69
C ASP A 51 -9.38 15.45 0.20
N PHE A 52 -10.63 15.22 -0.17
CA PHE A 52 -10.97 15.02 -1.57
C PHE A 52 -10.88 16.29 -2.41
N LYS A 53 -10.58 17.40 -1.79
CA LYS A 53 -10.31 18.63 -2.53
C LYS A 53 -8.92 18.61 -3.11
N SER A 54 -8.03 17.82 -2.54
CA SER A 54 -6.70 17.64 -3.07
C SER A 54 -6.72 16.48 -4.06
N ASP A 55 -5.94 16.58 -5.13
CA ASP A 55 -5.88 15.51 -6.11
C ASP A 55 -4.90 14.43 -5.76
N LYS A 56 -4.07 14.68 -4.78
CA LYS A 56 -2.93 13.80 -4.52
C LYS A 56 -2.76 13.50 -3.06
N ILE A 57 -2.16 12.36 -2.81
CA ILE A 57 -1.85 11.89 -1.47
C ILE A 57 -0.37 11.56 -1.41
N GLU A 58 0.28 12.02 -0.36
CA GLU A 58 1.69 11.79 -0.17
C GLU A 58 1.89 10.65 0.80
N LEU A 59 2.69 9.68 0.43
CA LEU A 59 3.03 8.56 1.30
C LEU A 59 4.51 8.62 1.66
N THR A 60 4.80 8.43 2.93
CA THR A 60 6.17 8.34 3.41
C THR A 60 6.47 6.89 3.72
N LEU A 61 7.45 6.34 3.04
CA LEU A 61 7.75 4.92 3.11
C LEU A 61 9.20 4.67 3.48
N VAL A 62 9.48 3.43 3.84
CA VAL A 62 10.83 2.96 4.09
C VAL A 62 11.58 3.85 5.08
N LYS A 63 11.14 3.83 6.32
CA LYS A 63 11.79 4.56 7.40
C LYS A 63 11.91 6.05 7.11
N ASN A 64 10.92 6.60 6.44
CA ASN A 64 10.86 8.02 6.11
C ASN A 64 11.90 8.46 5.08
N ASN A 65 12.48 7.51 4.37
CA ASN A 65 13.47 7.83 3.35
C ASN A 65 12.90 7.95 1.96
N LEU A 66 11.67 7.55 1.77
CA LEU A 66 11.04 7.57 0.46
C LEU A 66 9.66 8.20 0.56
N VAL A 67 9.47 9.29 -0.15
CA VAL A 67 8.17 9.95 -0.21
C VAL A 67 7.66 9.82 -1.63
N ILE A 68 6.45 9.29 -1.77
CA ILE A 68 5.84 9.17 -3.08
C ILE A 68 4.52 9.92 -3.09
N GLU A 69 4.12 10.34 -4.26
CA GLU A 69 2.89 11.07 -4.44
C GLU A 69 1.98 10.25 -5.35
N LEU A 70 0.76 10.00 -4.90
CA LEU A 70 -0.22 9.25 -5.66
C LEU A 70 -1.46 10.08 -5.89
N LYS A 71 -2.10 9.86 -7.02
CA LYS A 71 -3.44 10.40 -7.20
C LYS A 71 -4.37 9.68 -6.23
N ILE A 72 -5.46 10.34 -5.87
CA ILE A 72 -6.41 9.73 -4.94
C ILE A 72 -6.91 8.38 -5.45
N ASP A 73 -7.22 8.28 -6.74
CA ASP A 73 -7.70 7.02 -7.30
C ASP A 73 -6.68 5.90 -7.13
N ASP A 74 -5.42 6.21 -7.33
CA ASP A 74 -4.36 5.22 -7.17
C ASP A 74 -4.19 4.82 -5.71
N PHE A 75 -4.32 5.80 -4.81
CA PHE A 75 -4.25 5.50 -3.39
C PHE A 75 -5.39 4.57 -2.96
N LEU A 76 -6.60 4.84 -3.43
CA LEU A 76 -7.74 4.02 -3.08
C LEU A 76 -7.57 2.60 -3.60
N ARG A 77 -6.98 2.48 -4.78
CA ARG A 77 -6.69 1.17 -5.34
C ARG A 77 -5.67 0.42 -4.49
N LEU A 78 -4.60 1.10 -4.08
CA LEU A 78 -3.60 0.50 -3.22
C LEU A 78 -4.21 0.05 -1.89
N PHE A 79 -5.01 0.92 -1.29
CA PHE A 79 -5.66 0.60 -0.03
C PHE A 79 -6.56 -0.62 -0.18
N HIS A 80 -7.31 -0.69 -1.27
CA HIS A 80 -8.19 -1.81 -1.53
C HIS A 80 -7.40 -3.11 -1.69
N GLU A 81 -6.30 -3.06 -2.43
CA GLU A 81 -5.48 -4.26 -2.66
C GLU A 81 -4.88 -4.77 -1.35
N VAL A 82 -4.35 -3.87 -0.54
CA VAL A 82 -3.77 -4.25 0.75
C VAL A 82 -4.83 -4.84 1.67
N SER A 83 -5.99 -4.22 1.73
CA SER A 83 -7.07 -4.68 2.59
C SER A 83 -7.60 -6.04 2.16
N SER A 84 -7.68 -6.26 0.86
CA SER A 84 -8.17 -7.52 0.34
C SER A 84 -7.25 -8.68 0.68
N ILE A 85 -5.96 -8.45 0.61
CA ILE A 85 -5.00 -9.50 0.93
C ILE A 85 -5.09 -9.89 2.40
N ILE A 86 -5.17 -8.90 3.27
CA ILE A 86 -5.29 -9.19 4.69
C ILE A 86 -6.56 -9.94 4.99
N SER A 87 -7.67 -9.54 4.40
CA SER A 87 -8.94 -10.23 4.61
C SER A 87 -8.87 -11.68 4.14
N ASN A 88 -8.27 -11.88 2.96
CA ASN A 88 -8.14 -13.24 2.44
C ASN A 88 -7.27 -14.10 3.34
N GLN A 89 -6.23 -13.51 3.90
CA GLN A 89 -5.35 -14.24 4.79
C GLN A 89 -6.08 -14.66 6.07
N ASP A 90 -6.88 -13.77 6.63
CA ASP A 90 -7.66 -14.09 7.81
C ASP A 90 -8.64 -15.21 7.50
N TYR A 91 -9.25 -15.15 6.35
CA TYR A 91 -10.18 -16.18 5.94
C TYR A 91 -9.49 -17.54 5.84
N LEU A 92 -8.31 -17.56 5.27
CA LEU A 92 -7.57 -18.80 5.07
C LEU A 92 -7.03 -19.39 6.36
N LYS A 93 -6.93 -18.59 7.38
CA LYS A 93 -6.47 -19.09 8.67
C LYS A 93 -7.46 -20.03 9.32
N ASN A 94 -8.68 -19.91 8.96
CA ASN A 94 -9.70 -20.76 9.53
C ASN A 94 -9.80 -22.07 8.75
#